data_1e903d05ce884a106f9c4f034a1a3f48
#
_entry.id   1e903d05ce884a106f9c4f034a1a3f48
#
_cell.length_a   1.000
_cell.length_b   1.000
_cell.length_c   1.000
_cell.angle_alpha   90.00
_cell.angle_beta   90.00
_cell.angle_gamma   90.00
#
_symmetry.space_group_name_H-M   'P 1'
#
loop_
_entity.id
_entity.type
_entity.pdbx_description
1 polymer ?
#
loop_
_entity_poly.entity_id
_entity_poly.type
_entity_poly.pdbx_seq_one_letter_code
_entity_poly.pdbx_strand_id
1 'polypeptide(L)'
;ATVLEYKWFIISITALAIALGIVAVFVATPVYKADAVLQVDEKAKGNLSALKDLDPLLGDSTSVSAELEILNSRMILGRAVSKLNLDIVATPRYAPLVGRGVARRFNGEGLNSPLLGLGQYAWGGEVISVSNLDVPADLANSPLTLVAGANGDYQVFDEYDAAVLTGKVGTVATGQGVSLRVAELQARPGTQFTLNRLSEETAIKQLRDQFSVKERGKKSGILEVTLLGPDR
;
A
#
# COMPACT_ATOMS: atom_id res chain seq x y z
N ALA A 1 -2.12 50.39 21.99
CA ALA A 1 -2.73 51.06 20.79
C ALA A 1 -2.41 50.29 19.51
N THR A 2 -1.21 49.78 19.33
CA THR A 2 -0.74 49.10 18.08
C THR A 2 -1.53 47.84 17.66
N VAL A 3 -2.03 47.04 18.60
CA VAL A 3 -2.81 45.82 18.28
C VAL A 3 -4.17 46.12 17.62
N LEU A 4 -4.78 47.24 17.98
CA LEU A 4 -6.06 47.66 17.42
C LEU A 4 -5.93 48.24 16.00
N GLU A 5 -4.80 48.87 15.70
CA GLU A 5 -4.50 49.37 14.35
C GLU A 5 -4.25 48.26 13.33
N TYR A 6 -3.61 47.19 13.77
CA TYR A 6 -3.28 46.03 12.92
C TYR A 6 -4.26 44.86 13.06
N LYS A 7 -5.44 45.04 13.67
CA LYS A 7 -6.43 43.98 13.91
C LYS A 7 -6.78 43.18 12.65
N TRP A 8 -7.00 43.86 11.52
CA TRP A 8 -7.34 43.22 10.28
C TRP A 8 -6.20 42.36 9.73
N PHE A 9 -4.95 42.79 9.89
CA PHE A 9 -3.76 42.06 9.49
C PHE A 9 -3.58 40.79 10.34
N ILE A 10 -3.75 40.91 11.65
CA ILE A 10 -3.70 39.77 12.59
C ILE A 10 -4.80 38.75 12.26
N ILE A 11 -6.04 39.22 12.05
CA ILE A 11 -7.17 38.35 11.67
C ILE A 11 -6.89 37.62 10.34
N SER A 12 -6.36 38.33 9.35
CA SER A 12 -6.05 37.71 8.04
C SER A 12 -4.97 36.63 8.15
N ILE A 13 -3.89 36.86 8.90
CA ILE A 13 -2.84 35.86 9.10
C ILE A 13 -3.38 34.66 9.88
N THR A 14 -4.17 34.90 10.92
CA THR A 14 -4.77 33.83 11.72
C THR A 14 -5.74 33.01 10.88
N ALA A 15 -6.59 33.66 10.10
CA ALA A 15 -7.52 32.98 9.19
C ALA A 15 -6.77 32.15 8.13
N LEU A 16 -5.68 32.68 7.56
CA LEU A 16 -4.83 31.95 6.62
C LEU A 16 -4.17 30.74 7.29
N ALA A 17 -3.65 30.89 8.50
CA ALA A 17 -3.04 29.78 9.23
C ALA A 17 -4.05 28.66 9.54
N ILE A 18 -5.27 29.04 9.95
CA ILE A 18 -6.36 28.09 10.19
C ILE A 18 -6.74 27.37 8.88
N ALA A 19 -6.90 28.11 7.78
CA ALA A 19 -7.21 27.54 6.47
C ALA A 19 -6.15 26.53 6.01
N LEU A 20 -4.85 26.88 6.15
CA LEU A 20 -3.75 25.98 5.85
C LEU A 20 -3.74 24.74 6.75
N GLY A 21 -4.03 24.90 8.05
CA GLY A 21 -4.16 23.79 8.99
C GLY A 21 -5.30 22.83 8.61
N ILE A 22 -6.44 23.36 8.23
CA ILE A 22 -7.57 22.55 7.74
C ILE A 22 -7.17 21.77 6.48
N VAL A 23 -6.55 22.44 5.51
CA VAL A 23 -6.07 21.78 4.27
C VAL A 23 -5.06 20.68 4.62
N ALA A 24 -4.11 20.93 5.51
CA ALA A 24 -3.12 19.92 5.93
C ALA A 24 -3.78 18.67 6.54
N VAL A 25 -4.79 18.84 7.40
CA VAL A 25 -5.56 17.71 7.97
C VAL A 25 -6.34 16.95 6.90
N PHE A 26 -6.86 17.64 5.89
CA PHE A 26 -7.55 16.98 4.78
C PHE A 26 -6.62 16.17 3.87
N VAL A 27 -5.38 16.63 3.68
CA VAL A 27 -4.38 15.98 2.82
C VAL A 27 -3.64 14.86 3.56
N ALA A 28 -3.51 14.94 4.89
CA ALA A 28 -2.80 13.95 5.69
C ALA A 28 -3.40 12.54 5.50
N THR A 29 -2.55 11.59 5.14
CA THR A 29 -2.93 10.18 5.01
C THR A 29 -2.83 9.49 6.37
N PRO A 30 -3.91 8.86 6.88
CA PRO A 30 -3.80 8.04 8.08
C PRO A 30 -2.89 6.85 7.79
N VAL A 31 -2.07 6.49 8.77
CA VAL A 31 -1.23 5.28 8.74
C VAL A 31 -1.84 4.31 9.75
N TYR A 32 -2.21 3.14 9.27
CA TYR A 32 -2.74 2.07 10.10
C TYR A 32 -1.61 1.16 10.55
N LYS A 33 -1.71 0.66 11.77
CA LYS A 33 -0.78 -0.28 12.37
C LYS A 33 -1.50 -1.60 12.62
N ALA A 34 -1.00 -2.68 12.03
CA ALA A 34 -1.42 -4.03 12.34
C ALA A 34 -0.33 -4.72 13.16
N ASP A 35 -0.69 -5.30 14.29
CA ASP A 35 0.22 -6.02 15.17
C ASP A 35 -0.18 -7.49 15.24
N ALA A 36 0.83 -8.36 15.18
CA ALA A 36 0.69 -9.80 15.43
C ALA A 36 1.75 -10.25 16.44
N VAL A 37 1.41 -11.21 17.24
CA VAL A 37 2.31 -11.79 18.25
C VAL A 37 2.62 -13.24 17.87
N LEU A 38 3.88 -13.57 17.75
CA LEU A 38 4.38 -14.91 17.47
C LEU A 38 5.17 -15.40 18.70
N GLN A 39 4.86 -16.59 19.16
CA GLN A 39 5.65 -17.26 20.18
C GLN A 39 6.61 -18.25 19.50
N VAL A 40 7.89 -18.09 19.79
CA VAL A 40 8.91 -19.05 19.38
C VAL A 40 8.90 -20.23 20.34
N ASP A 41 8.57 -21.42 19.84
CA ASP A 41 8.59 -22.63 20.67
C ASP A 41 10.02 -23.19 20.73
N GLU A 42 10.63 -23.12 21.91
CA GLU A 42 11.96 -23.65 22.14
C GLU A 42 12.05 -25.17 22.03
N LYS A 43 10.91 -25.86 21.90
CA LYS A 43 10.85 -27.33 21.84
C LYS A 43 11.38 -27.94 20.55
N ALA A 44 11.68 -27.16 19.52
CA ALA A 44 12.39 -27.65 18.33
C ALA A 44 13.86 -28.08 18.61
N LYS A 45 14.40 -27.84 19.80
CA LYS A 45 15.74 -28.30 20.25
C LYS A 45 15.81 -29.79 20.57
N GLY A 46 14.80 -30.58 20.17
CA GLY A 46 14.61 -31.97 20.65
C GLY A 46 15.67 -33.03 20.30
N ASN A 47 16.70 -32.74 19.49
CA ASN A 47 17.74 -33.74 19.16
C ASN A 47 19.18 -33.29 19.37
N LEU A 48 19.42 -32.14 20.00
CA LEU A 48 20.76 -31.64 20.30
C LEU A 48 21.11 -31.74 21.82
N SER A 49 20.45 -32.63 22.53
CA SER A 49 20.74 -32.84 23.98
C SER A 49 22.19 -33.25 24.29
N ALA A 50 22.95 -33.72 23.29
CA ALA A 50 24.38 -34.01 23.42
C ALA A 50 25.28 -32.76 23.45
N LEU A 51 24.75 -31.56 23.11
CA LEU A 51 25.49 -30.29 23.13
C LEU A 51 25.09 -29.38 24.30
N LYS A 52 24.28 -29.88 25.22
CA LYS A 52 23.82 -29.13 26.42
C LYS A 52 24.96 -28.61 27.32
N ASP A 53 26.11 -29.25 27.27
CA ASP A 53 27.28 -28.84 28.07
C ASP A 53 28.00 -27.59 27.48
N LEU A 54 27.68 -27.18 26.25
CA LEU A 54 28.21 -25.99 25.61
C LEU A 54 27.24 -24.78 25.67
N ASP A 55 26.02 -24.95 26.18
CA ASP A 55 24.97 -23.93 26.29
C ASP A 55 25.40 -22.70 27.11
N PRO A 56 26.21 -22.80 28.19
CA PRO A 56 26.66 -21.63 28.92
C PRO A 56 27.63 -20.73 28.14
N LEU A 57 28.26 -21.26 27.08
CA LEU A 57 29.23 -20.54 26.25
C LEU A 57 28.61 -19.92 25.02
N LEU A 58 27.45 -20.42 24.58
CA LEU A 58 26.75 -19.95 23.36
C LEU A 58 25.62 -18.96 23.65
N GLY A 59 25.34 -18.64 24.88
CA GLY A 59 24.39 -17.61 25.32
C GLY A 59 23.02 -17.73 24.66
N ASP A 60 22.01 -17.90 25.47
CA ASP A 60 20.57 -18.02 25.14
C ASP A 60 20.00 -16.91 24.21
N SER A 61 20.78 -15.85 23.94
CA SER A 61 20.43 -14.71 23.12
C SER A 61 20.57 -14.94 21.60
N THR A 62 21.23 -16.01 21.18
CA THR A 62 21.53 -16.27 19.75
C THR A 62 20.33 -16.81 18.98
N SER A 63 19.43 -17.53 19.66
CA SER A 63 18.23 -18.12 18.98
C SER A 63 17.23 -17.09 18.50
N VAL A 64 16.79 -16.19 19.37
CA VAL A 64 15.79 -15.17 19.04
C VAL A 64 16.33 -14.15 18.02
N SER A 65 17.60 -13.77 18.18
CA SER A 65 18.25 -12.86 17.21
C SER A 65 18.36 -13.46 15.82
N ALA A 66 18.69 -14.75 15.73
CA ALA A 66 18.75 -15.45 14.45
C ALA A 66 17.37 -15.56 13.79
N GLU A 67 16.32 -15.80 14.55
CA GLU A 67 14.96 -15.84 14.03
C GLU A 67 14.46 -14.46 13.56
N LEU A 68 14.81 -13.39 14.26
CA LEU A 68 14.56 -12.03 13.82
C LEU A 68 15.25 -11.74 12.47
N GLU A 69 16.49 -12.15 12.29
CA GLU A 69 17.20 -12.00 11.02
C GLU A 69 16.57 -12.84 9.90
N ILE A 70 16.16 -14.08 10.19
CA ILE A 70 15.47 -14.93 9.23
C ILE A 70 14.16 -14.29 8.77
N LEU A 71 13.33 -13.78 9.69
CA LEU A 71 12.07 -13.11 9.36
C LEU A 71 12.27 -11.84 8.52
N ASN A 72 13.35 -11.10 8.76
CA ASN A 72 13.72 -9.92 7.97
C ASN A 72 14.49 -10.26 6.69
N SER A 73 14.78 -11.54 6.45
CA SER A 73 15.57 -11.96 5.30
C SER A 73 14.82 -11.70 3.98
N ARG A 74 15.60 -11.37 2.94
CA ARG A 74 15.07 -11.21 1.58
C ARG A 74 14.29 -12.44 1.11
N MET A 75 14.70 -13.64 1.52
CA MET A 75 14.04 -14.88 1.12
C MET A 75 12.62 -14.99 1.68
N ILE A 76 12.40 -14.64 2.96
CA ILE A 76 11.06 -14.69 3.58
C ILE A 76 10.18 -13.57 3.07
N LEU A 77 10.72 -12.35 3.00
CA LEU A 77 9.97 -11.20 2.46
C LEU A 77 9.62 -11.41 0.97
N GLY A 78 10.54 -11.97 0.17
CA GLY A 78 10.28 -12.29 -1.24
C GLY A 78 9.17 -13.33 -1.41
N ARG A 79 9.15 -14.38 -0.57
CA ARG A 79 8.05 -15.36 -0.56
C ARG A 79 6.72 -14.72 -0.17
N ALA A 80 6.72 -13.79 0.79
CA ALA A 80 5.52 -13.05 1.17
C ALA A 80 5.02 -12.16 0.01
N VAL A 81 5.93 -11.43 -0.63
CA VAL A 81 5.62 -10.60 -1.82
C VAL A 81 4.98 -11.43 -2.90
N SER A 82 5.61 -12.55 -3.30
CA SER A 82 5.10 -13.42 -4.38
C SER A 82 3.77 -14.10 -4.01
N LYS A 83 3.62 -14.56 -2.75
CA LYS A 83 2.41 -15.26 -2.32
C LYS A 83 1.19 -14.35 -2.22
N LEU A 84 1.41 -13.10 -1.85
CA LEU A 84 0.37 -12.10 -1.62
C LEU A 84 0.22 -11.12 -2.78
N ASN A 85 0.98 -11.29 -3.87
CA ASN A 85 1.03 -10.38 -5.03
C ASN A 85 1.25 -8.91 -4.63
N LEU A 86 2.14 -8.66 -3.64
CA LEU A 86 2.42 -7.31 -3.15
C LEU A 86 3.23 -6.47 -4.15
N ASP A 87 3.73 -7.07 -5.20
CA ASP A 87 4.38 -6.46 -6.34
C ASP A 87 3.38 -5.87 -7.36
N ILE A 88 2.08 -6.15 -7.20
CA ILE A 88 1.02 -5.55 -8.00
C ILE A 88 0.38 -4.43 -7.19
N VAL A 89 0.55 -3.19 -7.64
CA VAL A 89 -0.08 -2.01 -7.04
C VAL A 89 -1.15 -1.49 -7.97
N ALA A 90 -2.40 -1.50 -7.51
CA ALA A 90 -3.53 -0.95 -8.25
C ALA A 90 -4.25 0.05 -7.34
N THR A 91 -4.27 1.31 -7.72
CA THR A 91 -4.84 2.38 -6.90
C THR A 91 -5.73 3.30 -7.73
N PRO A 92 -6.87 3.76 -7.18
CA PRO A 92 -7.68 4.78 -7.82
C PRO A 92 -6.89 6.09 -7.97
N ARG A 93 -7.07 6.77 -9.09
CA ARG A 93 -6.48 8.10 -9.31
C ARG A 93 -7.37 9.16 -8.68
N TYR A 94 -6.88 9.80 -7.63
CA TYR A 94 -7.60 10.85 -6.93
C TYR A 94 -7.28 12.23 -7.49
N ALA A 95 -8.25 13.15 -7.41
CA ALA A 95 -8.00 14.54 -7.73
C ALA A 95 -6.90 15.13 -6.82
N PRO A 96 -6.00 15.95 -7.37
CA PRO A 96 -4.94 16.59 -6.59
C PRO A 96 -5.49 17.35 -5.38
N LEU A 97 -4.74 17.37 -4.28
CA LEU A 97 -4.99 18.07 -3.01
C LEU A 97 -6.21 17.55 -2.23
N VAL A 98 -7.39 17.44 -2.82
CA VAL A 98 -8.65 17.20 -2.08
C VAL A 98 -9.25 15.81 -2.32
N GLY A 99 -8.95 15.17 -3.46
CA GLY A 99 -9.62 13.93 -3.88
C GLY A 99 -9.53 12.80 -2.87
N ARG A 100 -8.34 12.53 -2.33
CA ARG A 100 -8.15 11.50 -1.28
C ARG A 100 -8.93 11.80 -0.01
N GLY A 101 -8.97 13.07 0.41
CA GLY A 101 -9.68 13.50 1.61
C GLY A 101 -11.19 13.33 1.47
N VAL A 102 -11.73 13.64 0.31
CA VAL A 102 -13.16 13.46 -0.01
C VAL A 102 -13.51 11.98 -0.11
N ALA A 103 -12.74 11.21 -0.89
CA ALA A 103 -12.98 9.78 -1.10
C ALA A 103 -13.00 9.00 0.22
N ARG A 104 -12.08 9.26 1.14
CA ARG A 104 -12.01 8.60 2.45
C ARG A 104 -13.19 8.91 3.38
N ARG A 105 -13.82 10.07 3.22
CA ARG A 105 -14.98 10.45 4.05
C ARG A 105 -16.29 9.96 3.48
N PHE A 106 -16.26 9.39 2.30
CA PHE A 106 -17.45 8.81 1.70
C PHE A 106 -17.80 7.48 2.39
N ASN A 107 -18.88 7.48 3.16
CA ASN A 107 -19.42 6.30 3.85
C ASN A 107 -20.76 5.85 3.26
N GLY A 108 -21.10 6.36 2.05
CA GLY A 108 -22.33 5.96 1.35
C GLY A 108 -22.20 4.62 0.62
N GLU A 109 -23.33 4.04 0.26
CA GLU A 109 -23.36 2.87 -0.62
C GLU A 109 -23.09 3.30 -2.08
N GLY A 110 -22.30 2.51 -2.82
CA GLY A 110 -21.99 2.73 -4.23
C GLY A 110 -20.90 3.77 -4.48
N LEU A 111 -21.03 4.54 -5.54
CA LEU A 111 -20.03 5.50 -6.01
C LEU A 111 -20.44 6.93 -5.69
N ASN A 112 -19.54 7.71 -5.11
CA ASN A 112 -19.77 9.13 -4.86
C ASN A 112 -19.84 9.93 -6.16
N SER A 113 -20.61 10.99 -6.19
CA SER A 113 -20.73 11.88 -7.37
C SER A 113 -19.43 12.65 -7.63
N PRO A 114 -19.02 12.82 -8.89
CA PRO A 114 -17.81 13.56 -9.22
C PRO A 114 -18.00 15.05 -8.90
N LEU A 115 -17.06 15.60 -8.14
CA LEU A 115 -17.03 17.04 -7.88
C LEU A 115 -16.55 17.78 -9.13
N LEU A 116 -17.16 18.93 -9.42
CA LEU A 116 -16.80 19.83 -10.53
C LEU A 116 -16.80 19.16 -11.92
N GLY A 117 -17.54 18.05 -12.09
CA GLY A 117 -17.57 17.33 -13.37
C GLY A 117 -16.29 16.53 -13.68
N LEU A 118 -15.36 16.40 -12.74
CA LEU A 118 -14.08 15.68 -12.88
C LEU A 118 -14.26 14.16 -12.73
N GLY A 119 -15.00 13.53 -13.65
CA GLY A 119 -15.34 12.11 -13.63
C GLY A 119 -14.16 11.16 -13.83
N GLN A 120 -13.03 11.63 -14.30
CA GLN A 120 -11.81 10.85 -14.47
C GLN A 120 -11.13 10.48 -13.15
N TYR A 121 -11.44 11.19 -12.06
CA TYR A 121 -10.90 10.92 -10.74
C TYR A 121 -11.86 10.11 -9.88
N ALA A 122 -11.29 9.38 -8.93
CA ALA A 122 -12.02 8.71 -7.88
C ALA A 122 -12.43 9.69 -6.77
N TRP A 123 -13.68 9.57 -6.30
CA TRP A 123 -14.27 10.47 -5.30
C TRP A 123 -14.84 9.72 -4.10
N GLY A 124 -14.75 8.39 -4.09
CA GLY A 124 -15.19 7.49 -3.01
C GLY A 124 -16.09 6.38 -3.50
N GLY A 125 -15.85 5.17 -2.99
CA GLY A 125 -16.55 3.95 -3.38
C GLY A 125 -15.96 3.24 -4.58
N GLU A 126 -14.93 3.81 -5.24
CA GLU A 126 -14.23 3.13 -6.32
C GLU A 126 -13.32 2.04 -5.75
N VAL A 127 -13.43 0.84 -6.34
CA VAL A 127 -12.65 -0.35 -5.97
C VAL A 127 -12.03 -0.97 -7.21
N ILE A 128 -10.78 -1.38 -7.10
CA ILE A 128 -10.09 -2.21 -8.09
C ILE A 128 -9.35 -3.33 -7.37
N SER A 129 -9.48 -4.55 -7.90
CA SER A 129 -8.68 -5.70 -7.48
C SER A 129 -8.07 -6.36 -8.71
N VAL A 130 -6.75 -6.49 -8.71
CA VAL A 130 -5.99 -7.10 -9.79
C VAL A 130 -5.41 -8.41 -9.29
N SER A 131 -5.79 -9.51 -9.93
CA SER A 131 -5.31 -10.85 -9.56
C SER A 131 -4.05 -11.27 -10.32
N ASN A 132 -3.80 -10.68 -11.46
CA ASN A 132 -2.57 -10.89 -12.25
C ASN A 132 -2.23 -9.63 -13.04
N LEU A 133 -0.96 -9.26 -13.04
CA LEU A 133 -0.39 -8.23 -13.89
C LEU A 133 1.04 -8.65 -14.25
N ASP A 134 1.23 -9.11 -15.48
CA ASP A 134 2.55 -9.38 -16.02
C ASP A 134 2.90 -8.32 -17.04
N VAL A 135 4.09 -7.77 -16.93
CA VAL A 135 4.60 -6.74 -17.82
C VAL A 135 6.01 -7.13 -18.29
N PRO A 136 6.43 -6.72 -19.50
CA PRO A 136 7.82 -6.83 -19.92
C PRO A 136 8.78 -6.13 -18.95
N ALA A 137 10.02 -6.55 -18.91
CA ALA A 137 11.01 -6.05 -17.96
C ALA A 137 11.28 -4.53 -18.08
N ASP A 138 11.13 -3.97 -19.26
CA ASP A 138 11.25 -2.54 -19.56
C ASP A 138 10.09 -1.70 -19.01
N LEU A 139 8.92 -2.33 -18.80
CA LEU A 139 7.75 -1.69 -18.17
C LEU A 139 7.66 -1.95 -16.67
N ALA A 140 8.58 -2.72 -16.08
CA ALA A 140 8.62 -2.92 -14.63
C ALA A 140 8.89 -1.58 -13.92
N ASN A 141 8.13 -1.31 -12.84
CA ASN A 141 8.10 -0.04 -12.11
C ASN A 141 7.56 1.17 -12.90
N SER A 142 7.10 1.00 -14.14
CA SER A 142 6.44 2.06 -14.90
C SER A 142 4.94 2.06 -14.65
N PRO A 143 4.32 3.22 -14.42
CA PRO A 143 2.89 3.29 -14.18
C PRO A 143 2.10 3.09 -15.46
N LEU A 144 1.10 2.22 -15.42
CA LEU A 144 0.08 2.06 -16.44
C LEU A 144 -1.21 2.73 -15.96
N THR A 145 -1.97 3.31 -16.87
CA THR A 145 -3.26 3.93 -16.56
C THR A 145 -4.40 3.03 -17.06
N LEU A 146 -5.20 2.49 -16.15
CA LEU A 146 -6.43 1.80 -16.49
C LEU A 146 -7.59 2.77 -16.45
N VAL A 147 -8.37 2.82 -17.54
CA VAL A 147 -9.59 3.61 -17.65
C VAL A 147 -10.79 2.67 -17.65
N ALA A 148 -11.67 2.84 -16.66
CA ALA A 148 -12.89 2.04 -16.55
C ALA A 148 -13.86 2.37 -17.68
N GLY A 149 -14.43 1.37 -18.31
CA GLY A 149 -15.48 1.46 -19.30
C GLY A 149 -16.86 1.16 -18.71
N ALA A 150 -17.84 0.95 -19.56
CA ALA A 150 -19.16 0.48 -19.18
C ALA A 150 -19.16 -1.05 -19.02
N ASN A 151 -20.08 -1.59 -18.18
CA ASN A 151 -20.35 -3.03 -18.06
C ASN A 151 -19.11 -3.90 -17.72
N GLY A 152 -18.14 -3.33 -16.99
CA GLY A 152 -16.92 -4.01 -16.60
C GLY A 152 -15.85 -4.08 -17.68
N ASP A 153 -16.01 -3.36 -18.78
CA ASP A 153 -14.95 -3.20 -19.79
C ASP A 153 -13.90 -2.20 -19.26
N TYR A 154 -12.67 -2.31 -19.71
CA TYR A 154 -11.60 -1.36 -19.38
C TYR A 154 -10.57 -1.28 -20.51
N GLN A 155 -9.83 -0.17 -20.53
CA GLN A 155 -8.68 0.05 -21.40
C GLN A 155 -7.47 0.39 -20.57
N VAL A 156 -6.29 -0.06 -21.00
CA VAL A 156 -5.02 0.24 -20.35
C VAL A 156 -4.13 1.00 -21.30
N PHE A 157 -3.51 2.04 -20.78
CA PHE A 157 -2.61 2.94 -21.48
C PHE A 157 -1.25 2.96 -20.79
N ASP A 158 -0.19 3.21 -21.54
CA ASP A 158 1.13 3.47 -21.00
C ASP A 158 1.29 4.94 -20.52
N GLU A 159 2.51 5.31 -20.11
CA GLU A 159 2.82 6.67 -19.67
C GLU A 159 2.73 7.73 -20.78
N TYR A 160 2.70 7.32 -22.04
CA TYR A 160 2.58 8.18 -23.23
C TYR A 160 1.16 8.23 -23.79
N ASP A 161 0.18 7.74 -23.03
CA ASP A 161 -1.21 7.59 -23.45
C ASP A 161 -1.41 6.70 -24.68
N ALA A 162 -0.45 5.80 -24.99
CA ALA A 162 -0.64 4.81 -26.02
C ALA A 162 -1.43 3.60 -25.45
N ALA A 163 -2.41 3.11 -26.23
CA ALA A 163 -3.24 1.99 -25.83
C ALA A 163 -2.43 0.69 -25.80
N VAL A 164 -2.35 0.06 -24.64
CA VAL A 164 -1.63 -1.20 -24.43
C VAL A 164 -2.54 -2.41 -24.65
N LEU A 165 -3.70 -2.41 -23.98
CA LEU A 165 -4.68 -3.48 -24.10
C LEU A 165 -6.09 -3.00 -23.74
N THR A 166 -7.08 -3.79 -24.18
CA THR A 166 -8.48 -3.68 -23.74
C THR A 166 -8.90 -5.01 -23.13
N GLY A 167 -9.74 -4.95 -22.10
CA GLY A 167 -10.16 -6.14 -21.39
C GLY A 167 -11.52 -5.99 -20.73
N LYS A 168 -11.94 -7.07 -20.11
CA LYS A 168 -13.17 -7.15 -19.32
C LYS A 168 -12.88 -7.79 -17.97
N VAL A 169 -13.53 -7.30 -16.93
CA VAL A 169 -13.44 -7.83 -15.56
C VAL A 169 -13.69 -9.35 -15.56
N GLY A 170 -12.88 -10.09 -14.82
CA GLY A 170 -12.92 -11.53 -14.67
C GLY A 170 -12.17 -12.30 -15.76
N THR A 171 -11.81 -11.69 -16.88
CA THR A 171 -11.08 -12.33 -17.98
C THR A 171 -9.62 -11.89 -18.03
N VAL A 172 -8.76 -12.72 -18.62
CA VAL A 172 -7.37 -12.36 -18.90
C VAL A 172 -7.35 -11.58 -20.22
N ALA A 173 -6.80 -10.37 -20.18
CA ALA A 173 -6.57 -9.53 -21.36
C ALA A 173 -5.06 -9.44 -21.63
N THR A 174 -4.69 -9.47 -22.90
CA THR A 174 -3.28 -9.40 -23.33
C THR A 174 -3.11 -8.37 -24.44
N GLY A 175 -1.99 -7.63 -24.41
CA GLY A 175 -1.65 -6.68 -25.46
C GLY A 175 -0.24 -6.11 -25.20
N GLN A 176 0.52 -5.89 -26.26
CA GLN A 176 1.89 -5.34 -26.22
C GLN A 176 2.82 -6.00 -25.17
N GLY A 177 2.71 -7.33 -25.00
CA GLY A 177 3.50 -8.06 -24.00
C GLY A 177 2.98 -7.95 -22.56
N VAL A 178 1.94 -7.16 -22.30
CA VAL A 178 1.29 -7.06 -21.00
C VAL A 178 0.15 -8.07 -20.90
N SER A 179 0.03 -8.75 -19.75
CA SER A 179 -1.09 -9.65 -19.41
C SER A 179 -1.72 -9.16 -18.11
N LEU A 180 -3.02 -8.89 -18.14
CA LEU A 180 -3.76 -8.33 -17.00
C LEU A 180 -5.05 -9.13 -16.76
N ARG A 181 -5.31 -9.42 -15.48
CA ARG A 181 -6.59 -9.94 -15.03
C ARG A 181 -7.10 -9.08 -13.87
N VAL A 182 -8.13 -8.30 -14.15
CA VAL A 182 -8.88 -7.55 -13.14
C VAL A 182 -9.94 -8.47 -12.55
N ALA A 183 -9.86 -8.71 -11.25
CA ALA A 183 -10.83 -9.57 -10.53
C ALA A 183 -12.10 -8.79 -10.20
N GLU A 184 -11.95 -7.52 -9.80
CA GLU A 184 -13.04 -6.64 -9.43
C GLU A 184 -12.74 -5.21 -9.89
N LEU A 185 -13.76 -4.54 -10.41
CA LEU A 185 -13.69 -3.14 -10.81
C LEU A 185 -15.05 -2.50 -10.56
N GLN A 186 -15.12 -1.67 -9.52
CA GLN A 186 -16.28 -0.85 -9.23
C GLN A 186 -15.90 0.60 -9.49
N ALA A 187 -16.38 1.15 -10.59
CA ALA A 187 -16.05 2.52 -11.00
C ALA A 187 -17.09 3.05 -11.99
N ARG A 188 -17.16 4.36 -12.10
CA ARG A 188 -17.89 5.01 -13.22
C ARG A 188 -17.08 4.87 -14.50
N PRO A 189 -17.75 4.79 -15.66
CA PRO A 189 -17.06 4.90 -16.94
C PRO A 189 -16.22 6.18 -17.00
N GLY A 190 -14.97 6.06 -17.45
CA GLY A 190 -14.00 7.15 -17.50
C GLY A 190 -13.13 7.33 -16.24
N THR A 191 -13.46 6.67 -15.11
CA THR A 191 -12.60 6.73 -13.92
C THR A 191 -11.26 6.05 -14.19
N GLN A 192 -10.18 6.70 -13.76
CA GLN A 192 -8.82 6.25 -13.97
C GLN A 192 -8.23 5.60 -12.71
N PHE A 193 -7.45 4.54 -12.94
CA PHE A 193 -6.68 3.85 -11.94
C PHE A 193 -5.22 3.78 -12.37
N THR A 194 -4.31 3.86 -11.43
CA THR A 194 -2.90 3.63 -11.68
C THR A 194 -2.57 2.19 -11.33
N LEU A 195 -2.02 1.45 -12.30
CA LEU A 195 -1.48 0.10 -12.13
C LEU A 195 0.03 0.18 -12.19
N ASN A 196 0.70 -0.53 -11.30
CA ASN A 196 2.14 -0.63 -11.33
C ASN A 196 2.57 -2.05 -10.97
N ARG A 197 3.44 -2.65 -11.79
CA ARG A 197 4.12 -3.89 -11.49
C ARG A 197 5.50 -3.56 -10.95
N LEU A 198 5.67 -3.66 -9.65
CA LEU A 198 6.96 -3.44 -9.02
C LEU A 198 7.92 -4.57 -9.35
N SER A 199 9.20 -4.24 -9.51
CA SER A 199 10.23 -5.27 -9.49
C SER A 199 10.25 -5.96 -8.12
N GLU A 200 10.63 -7.23 -8.07
CA GLU A 200 10.72 -8.00 -6.82
C GLU A 200 11.56 -7.25 -5.76
N GLU A 201 12.67 -6.66 -6.19
CA GLU A 201 13.53 -5.90 -5.29
C GLU A 201 12.84 -4.67 -4.70
N THR A 202 12.11 -3.91 -5.52
CA THR A 202 11.35 -2.74 -5.08
C THR A 202 10.23 -3.14 -4.13
N ALA A 203 9.50 -4.22 -4.43
CA ALA A 203 8.41 -4.71 -3.59
C ALA A 203 8.93 -5.21 -2.23
N ILE A 204 10.05 -5.96 -2.20
CA ILE A 204 10.70 -6.41 -0.96
C ILE A 204 11.17 -5.20 -0.13
N LYS A 205 11.75 -4.19 -0.78
CA LYS A 205 12.18 -2.96 -0.09
C LYS A 205 10.99 -2.23 0.53
N GLN A 206 9.90 -2.03 -0.22
CA GLN A 206 8.69 -1.39 0.31
C GLN A 206 8.09 -2.18 1.49
N LEU A 207 8.02 -3.52 1.37
CA LEU A 207 7.54 -4.35 2.46
C LEU A 207 8.43 -4.22 3.69
N ARG A 208 9.76 -4.24 3.52
CA ARG A 208 10.73 -4.09 4.63
C ARG A 208 10.60 -2.75 5.34
N ASP A 209 10.36 -1.67 4.62
CA ASP A 209 10.20 -0.32 5.19
C ASP A 209 8.91 -0.21 6.04
N GLN A 210 7.91 -1.04 5.77
CA GLN A 210 6.63 -1.09 6.47
C GLN A 210 6.57 -2.18 7.55
N PHE A 211 7.48 -3.15 7.50
CA PHE A 211 7.51 -4.33 8.35
C PHE A 211 8.54 -4.19 9.46
N SER A 212 8.16 -4.48 10.69
CA SER A 212 9.07 -4.48 11.84
C SER A 212 8.78 -5.66 12.72
N VAL A 213 9.85 -6.38 13.13
CA VAL A 213 9.77 -7.46 14.11
C VAL A 213 10.67 -7.12 15.28
N LYS A 214 10.14 -7.24 16.48
CA LYS A 214 10.88 -7.00 17.73
C LYS A 214 10.54 -8.06 18.77
N GLU A 215 11.50 -8.36 19.64
CA GLU A 215 11.21 -9.19 20.81
C GLU A 215 10.43 -8.37 21.84
N ARG A 216 9.29 -8.90 22.30
CA ARG A 216 8.45 -8.31 23.33
C ARG A 216 8.97 -8.72 24.74
N GLY A 217 9.80 -7.89 25.32
CA GLY A 217 10.48 -8.17 26.59
C GLY A 217 11.87 -8.81 26.39
N LYS A 218 12.65 -8.84 27.43
CA LYS A 218 14.00 -9.43 27.37
C LYS A 218 13.90 -10.95 27.53
N LYS A 219 14.40 -11.70 26.54
CA LYS A 219 14.47 -13.18 26.57
C LYS A 219 13.11 -13.86 26.78
N SER A 220 12.05 -13.28 26.23
CA SER A 220 10.70 -13.82 26.37
C SER A 220 10.34 -14.87 25.31
N GLY A 221 11.12 -14.96 24.22
CA GLY A 221 10.78 -15.80 23.08
C GLY A 221 9.49 -15.35 22.36
N ILE A 222 8.96 -14.16 22.70
CA ILE A 222 7.76 -13.61 22.09
C ILE A 222 8.17 -12.54 21.09
N LEU A 223 7.80 -12.71 19.83
CA LEU A 223 8.04 -11.76 18.75
C LEU A 223 6.78 -10.96 18.48
N GLU A 224 6.91 -9.65 18.49
CA GLU A 224 5.87 -8.72 18.05
C GLU A 224 6.19 -8.31 16.61
N VAL A 225 5.28 -8.66 15.71
CA VAL A 225 5.35 -8.31 14.30
C VAL A 225 4.43 -7.12 14.07
N THR A 226 4.96 -6.06 13.51
CA THR A 226 4.21 -4.84 13.20
C THR A 226 4.29 -4.58 11.71
N LEU A 227 3.14 -4.29 11.10
CA LEU A 227 3.02 -3.83 9.73
C LEU A 227 2.36 -2.45 9.72
N LEU A 228 3.03 -1.48 9.12
CA LEU A 228 2.52 -0.13 8.91
C LEU A 228 2.08 0.03 7.46
N GLY A 229 0.89 0.55 7.25
CA GLY A 229 0.41 0.78 5.88
C GLY A 229 -0.66 1.87 5.83
N PRO A 230 -0.84 2.51 4.67
CA PRO A 230 -2.02 3.32 4.41
C PRO A 230 -3.24 2.41 4.32
N ASP A 231 -4.41 2.93 4.65
CA ASP A 231 -5.69 2.28 4.35
C ASP A 231 -5.80 2.07 2.83
N ARG A 232 -6.26 0.88 2.45
CA ARG A 232 -6.50 0.52 1.05
C ARG A 232 -7.96 0.61 0.73
#